data_90051dc394f32731bb5f3cdd69762fbb
#
_entry.id   90051dc394f32731bb5f3cdd69762fbb
#
_cell.length_a   1.000
_cell.length_b   1.000
_cell.length_c   1.000
_cell.angle_alpha   90.00
_cell.angle_beta   90.00
_cell.angle_gamma   90.00
#
_symmetry.space_group_name_H-M   'P 1'
#
loop_
_entity.id
_entity.type
_entity.pdbx_description
1 polymer ?
#
loop_
_entity_poly.entity_id
_entity_poly.type
_entity_poly.pdbx_seq_one_letter_code
_entity_poly.pdbx_strand_id
1 'polypeptide(L)'
;MKKLLTRLFIAMLILTFTPTMNTQAKAKIKLNKTKISLQRGKTYTLKVKGTKKKVKWSSNKKTIATVTRKGKVTAQKPGTAVITAKIGKKKYKCKVKVWQKTTKKPTKTNTEPNPIGTRVNPADPRIGITLDITGASCIIQI
;
A
#
# COMPACT_ATOMS: atom_id res chain seq x y z
N MET A 1 -29.23 -54.88 44.23
CA MET A 1 -29.58 -53.43 44.25
C MET A 1 -28.35 -52.52 44.15
N LYS A 2 -27.25 -52.80 44.84
CA LYS A 2 -26.02 -51.93 44.80
C LYS A 2 -25.38 -51.81 43.40
N LYS A 3 -25.35 -52.87 42.60
CA LYS A 3 -24.78 -52.89 41.24
C LYS A 3 -25.57 -52.10 40.22
N LEU A 4 -26.87 -51.93 40.41
CA LEU A 4 -27.77 -51.20 39.51
C LEU A 4 -27.59 -49.66 39.71
N LEU A 5 -27.48 -49.24 40.98
CA LEU A 5 -27.24 -47.84 41.32
C LEU A 5 -25.87 -47.32 40.81
N THR A 6 -24.82 -48.15 40.86
CA THR A 6 -23.50 -47.80 40.36
C THR A 6 -23.51 -47.62 38.83
N ARG A 7 -24.27 -48.45 38.10
CA ARG A 7 -24.41 -48.30 36.62
C ARG A 7 -25.19 -47.04 36.24
N LEU A 8 -26.25 -46.70 36.98
CA LEU A 8 -26.98 -45.45 36.77
C LEU A 8 -26.13 -44.22 37.10
N PHE A 9 -25.29 -44.26 38.11
CA PHE A 9 -24.39 -43.17 38.46
C PHE A 9 -23.33 -42.95 37.38
N ILE A 10 -22.75 -44.01 36.83
CA ILE A 10 -21.77 -43.93 35.76
C ILE A 10 -22.41 -43.42 34.47
N ALA A 11 -23.63 -43.83 34.12
CA ALA A 11 -24.38 -43.33 32.97
C ALA A 11 -24.72 -41.83 33.13
N MET A 12 -25.06 -41.38 34.32
CA MET A 12 -25.34 -39.96 34.58
C MET A 12 -24.07 -39.09 34.53
N LEU A 13 -22.90 -39.63 34.97
CA LEU A 13 -21.63 -38.93 34.88
C LEU A 13 -21.13 -38.75 33.46
N ILE A 14 -21.45 -39.69 32.52
CA ILE A 14 -21.08 -39.62 31.13
C ILE A 14 -21.92 -38.56 30.38
N LEU A 15 -23.18 -38.34 30.79
CA LEU A 15 -24.10 -37.41 30.15
C LEU A 15 -23.73 -35.93 30.40
N THR A 16 -22.95 -35.63 31.45
CA THR A 16 -22.54 -34.23 31.77
C THR A 16 -21.23 -33.82 31.14
N PHE A 17 -20.48 -34.76 30.54
CA PHE A 17 -19.23 -34.46 29.86
C PHE A 17 -19.49 -34.24 28.35
N THR A 18 -20.24 -33.19 28.03
CA THR A 18 -20.27 -32.68 26.65
C THR A 18 -18.99 -31.90 26.43
N PRO A 19 -18.07 -32.36 25.57
CA PRO A 19 -16.94 -31.48 25.18
C PRO A 19 -17.57 -30.34 24.40
N THR A 20 -17.59 -29.15 24.99
CA THR A 20 -17.85 -27.92 24.24
C THR A 20 -16.78 -27.82 23.17
N MET A 21 -17.08 -28.24 21.95
CA MET A 21 -16.29 -28.02 20.76
C MET A 21 -16.21 -26.52 20.58
N ASN A 22 -15.22 -25.89 21.23
CA ASN A 22 -14.90 -24.49 21.01
C ASN A 22 -14.34 -24.39 19.57
N THR A 23 -15.25 -24.24 18.61
CA THR A 23 -14.93 -23.97 17.22
C THR A 23 -14.32 -22.57 17.17
N GLN A 24 -13.06 -22.46 17.54
CA GLN A 24 -12.29 -21.24 17.32
C GLN A 24 -12.29 -20.99 15.81
N ALA A 25 -13.18 -20.14 15.35
CA ALA A 25 -13.16 -19.61 14.02
C ALA A 25 -11.75 -19.05 13.77
N LYS A 26 -10.97 -19.75 12.94
CA LYS A 26 -9.58 -19.43 12.63
C LYS A 26 -9.54 -18.03 12.02
N ALA A 27 -9.25 -17.03 12.83
CA ALA A 27 -9.29 -15.64 12.44
C ALA A 27 -8.43 -15.43 11.18
N LYS A 28 -9.04 -14.93 10.11
CA LYS A 28 -8.37 -14.67 8.84
C LYS A 28 -7.30 -13.61 9.02
N ILE A 29 -6.05 -13.98 8.85
CA ILE A 29 -4.91 -13.06 8.99
C ILE A 29 -4.93 -12.05 7.84
N LYS A 30 -4.95 -10.76 8.16
CA LYS A 30 -4.98 -9.65 7.18
C LYS A 30 -4.00 -8.54 7.59
N LEU A 31 -3.42 -7.85 6.59
CA LEU A 31 -2.77 -6.56 6.79
C LEU A 31 -3.82 -5.45 6.90
N ASN A 32 -3.56 -4.45 7.74
CA ASN A 32 -4.42 -3.25 7.84
C ASN A 32 -4.48 -2.44 6.53
N LYS A 33 -3.39 -2.44 5.75
CA LYS A 33 -3.29 -1.82 4.43
C LYS A 33 -2.40 -2.65 3.51
N THR A 34 -2.81 -2.80 2.25
CA THR A 34 -2.05 -3.48 1.18
C THR A 34 -1.35 -2.51 0.25
N LYS A 35 -1.80 -1.25 0.22
CA LYS A 35 -1.20 -0.15 -0.52
C LYS A 35 -1.17 1.08 0.39
N ILE A 36 -0.05 1.78 0.45
CA ILE A 36 0.13 3.04 1.17
C ILE A 36 0.93 4.02 0.32
N SER A 37 0.61 5.32 0.47
CA SER A 37 1.35 6.41 -0.14
C SER A 37 1.89 7.28 0.97
N LEU A 38 3.21 7.52 0.97
CA LEU A 38 3.90 8.30 2.01
C LEU A 38 4.73 9.39 1.38
N GLN A 39 4.74 10.56 2.00
CA GLN A 39 5.70 11.60 1.68
C GLN A 39 7.08 11.23 2.24
N ARG A 40 8.15 11.59 1.55
CA ARG A 40 9.52 11.43 2.06
C ARG A 40 9.66 11.93 3.49
N GLY A 41 10.32 11.18 4.36
CA GLY A 41 10.49 11.48 5.79
C GLY A 41 9.29 11.11 6.68
N LYS A 42 8.10 10.85 6.12
CA LYS A 42 6.94 10.42 6.90
C LYS A 42 6.98 8.92 7.21
N THR A 43 6.29 8.54 8.27
CA THR A 43 6.22 7.15 8.73
C THR A 43 4.78 6.66 8.79
N TYR A 44 4.60 5.34 8.65
CA TYR A 44 3.30 4.68 8.78
C TYR A 44 3.47 3.33 9.46
N THR A 45 2.59 2.99 10.40
CA THR A 45 2.65 1.69 11.09
C THR A 45 1.71 0.69 10.42
N LEU A 46 2.30 -0.34 9.81
CA LEU A 46 1.57 -1.50 9.31
C LEU A 46 1.27 -2.44 10.49
N LYS A 47 0.03 -2.92 10.57
CA LYS A 47 -0.42 -3.88 11.57
C LYS A 47 -1.00 -5.11 10.89
N VAL A 48 -0.75 -6.28 11.47
CA VAL A 48 -1.39 -7.54 11.07
C VAL A 48 -2.50 -7.83 12.06
N LYS A 49 -3.70 -8.11 11.56
CA LYS A 49 -4.86 -8.53 12.35
C LYS A 49 -5.07 -10.03 12.20
N GLY A 50 -5.69 -10.69 13.19
CA GLY A 50 -6.03 -12.11 13.15
C GLY A 50 -4.90 -13.07 13.52
N THR A 51 -3.83 -12.58 14.18
CA THR A 51 -2.76 -13.45 14.67
C THR A 51 -2.07 -12.87 15.90
N LYS A 52 -1.69 -13.74 16.83
CA LYS A 52 -0.78 -13.44 17.95
C LYS A 52 0.67 -13.85 17.65
N LYS A 53 0.93 -14.45 16.47
CA LYS A 53 2.27 -14.91 16.10
C LYS A 53 3.19 -13.75 15.79
N LYS A 54 4.50 -13.92 16.04
CA LYS A 54 5.54 -12.94 15.68
C LYS A 54 5.57 -12.71 14.17
N VAL A 55 5.59 -11.45 13.76
CA VAL A 55 5.66 -11.03 12.35
C VAL A 55 7.08 -10.65 12.01
N LYS A 56 7.65 -11.26 10.97
CA LYS A 56 8.94 -10.85 10.40
C LYS A 56 8.68 -9.89 9.24
N TRP A 57 9.16 -8.66 9.38
CA TRP A 57 9.02 -7.60 8.37
C TRP A 57 10.27 -7.51 7.51
N SER A 58 10.10 -7.28 6.22
CA SER A 58 11.19 -7.02 5.27
C SER A 58 10.78 -6.03 4.20
N SER A 59 11.74 -5.28 3.66
CA SER A 59 11.57 -4.38 2.53
C SER A 59 12.43 -4.88 1.36
N ASN A 60 11.87 -4.88 0.15
CA ASN A 60 12.64 -5.23 -1.06
C ASN A 60 13.58 -4.10 -1.51
N LYS A 61 13.24 -2.84 -1.17
CA LYS A 61 14.05 -1.65 -1.48
C LYS A 61 14.19 -0.78 -0.24
N LYS A 62 15.20 -1.08 0.59
CA LYS A 62 15.47 -0.35 1.84
C LYS A 62 15.84 1.12 1.61
N THR A 63 16.42 1.45 0.45
CA THR A 63 16.73 2.83 0.06
C THR A 63 15.49 3.70 -0.16
N ILE A 64 14.36 3.10 -0.54
CA ILE A 64 13.09 3.79 -0.76
C ILE A 64 12.25 3.81 0.52
N ALA A 65 12.10 2.65 1.16
CA ALA A 65 11.35 2.53 2.41
C ALA A 65 11.95 1.44 3.30
N THR A 66 12.16 1.77 4.58
CA THR A 66 12.58 0.82 5.61
C THR A 66 11.40 0.41 6.48
N VAL A 67 11.52 -0.74 7.15
CA VAL A 67 10.51 -1.23 8.08
C VAL A 67 11.17 -1.79 9.35
N THR A 68 10.64 -1.45 10.51
CA THR A 68 11.11 -1.96 11.80
C THR A 68 10.41 -3.28 12.18
N ARG A 69 10.91 -3.97 13.20
CA ARG A 69 10.30 -5.20 13.76
C ARG A 69 8.84 -4.97 14.22
N LYS A 70 8.49 -3.75 14.62
CA LYS A 70 7.13 -3.34 15.05
C LYS A 70 6.21 -2.99 13.88
N GLY A 71 6.68 -3.08 12.62
CA GLY A 71 5.91 -2.73 11.42
C GLY A 71 5.87 -1.23 11.09
N LYS A 72 6.69 -0.38 11.76
CA LYS A 72 6.81 1.03 11.42
C LYS A 72 7.61 1.17 10.13
N VAL A 73 6.97 1.64 9.07
CA VAL A 73 7.55 1.94 7.76
C VAL A 73 8.00 3.37 7.73
N THR A 74 9.22 3.64 7.28
CA THR A 74 9.79 4.99 7.10
C THR A 74 10.10 5.21 5.63
N ALA A 75 9.58 6.30 5.06
CA ALA A 75 9.82 6.70 3.68
C ALA A 75 11.16 7.44 3.55
N GLN A 76 12.12 6.89 2.79
CA GLN A 76 13.48 7.42 2.66
C GLN A 76 13.66 8.25 1.38
N LYS A 77 13.42 7.62 0.22
CA LYS A 77 13.58 8.25 -1.10
C LYS A 77 12.31 8.08 -1.92
N PRO A 78 12.02 8.98 -2.87
CA PRO A 78 10.91 8.81 -3.80
C PRO A 78 11.02 7.52 -4.59
N GLY A 79 9.89 6.87 -4.87
CA GLY A 79 9.84 5.61 -5.58
C GLY A 79 8.82 4.64 -5.01
N THR A 80 8.90 3.38 -5.44
CA THR A 80 8.00 2.31 -4.99
C THR A 80 8.80 1.18 -4.36
N ALA A 81 8.40 0.78 -3.15
CA ALA A 81 8.93 -0.37 -2.42
C ALA A 81 7.80 -1.34 -2.05
N VAL A 82 8.14 -2.59 -1.80
CA VAL A 82 7.21 -3.61 -1.31
C VAL A 82 7.67 -4.06 0.07
N ILE A 83 6.81 -3.86 1.06
CA ILE A 83 7.02 -4.36 2.41
C ILE A 83 6.33 -5.72 2.53
N THR A 84 7.07 -6.72 3.00
CA THR A 84 6.57 -8.08 3.21
C THR A 84 6.50 -8.39 4.69
N ALA A 85 5.34 -8.82 5.14
CA ALA A 85 5.09 -9.38 6.46
C ALA A 85 5.06 -10.91 6.37
N LYS A 86 6.04 -11.61 6.93
CA LYS A 86 6.08 -13.09 6.99
C LYS A 86 5.58 -13.56 8.36
N ILE A 87 4.58 -14.43 8.35
CA ILE A 87 3.96 -15.00 9.53
C ILE A 87 3.92 -16.52 9.37
N GLY A 88 4.85 -17.22 10.00
CA GLY A 88 5.08 -18.64 9.74
C GLY A 88 5.40 -18.88 8.27
N LYS A 89 4.61 -19.73 7.61
CA LYS A 89 4.75 -20.05 6.18
C LYS A 89 4.08 -19.03 5.24
N LYS A 90 3.20 -18.13 5.75
CA LYS A 90 2.44 -17.17 4.92
C LYS A 90 3.16 -15.83 4.79
N LYS A 91 3.07 -15.21 3.60
CA LYS A 91 3.65 -13.90 3.26
C LYS A 91 2.53 -12.94 2.84
N TYR A 92 2.53 -11.74 3.39
CA TYR A 92 1.60 -10.66 3.08
C TYR A 92 2.39 -9.47 2.56
N LYS A 93 2.00 -8.90 1.42
CA LYS A 93 2.72 -7.82 0.75
C LYS A 93 1.94 -6.51 0.87
N CYS A 94 2.65 -5.40 1.11
CA CYS A 94 2.14 -4.04 1.06
C CYS A 94 2.98 -3.21 0.09
N LYS A 95 2.35 -2.60 -0.93
CA LYS A 95 3.00 -1.70 -1.87
C LYS A 95 3.07 -0.31 -1.26
N VAL A 96 4.27 0.24 -1.13
CA VAL A 96 4.54 1.56 -0.56
C VAL A 96 5.01 2.47 -1.69
N LYS A 97 4.22 3.51 -2.00
CA LYS A 97 4.62 4.58 -2.91
C LYS A 97 5.13 5.75 -2.10
N VAL A 98 6.40 6.11 -2.27
CA VAL A 98 6.99 7.29 -1.65
C VAL A 98 7.04 8.41 -2.67
N TRP A 99 6.51 9.57 -2.29
CA TRP A 99 6.54 10.77 -3.10
C TRP A 99 7.25 11.90 -2.37
N GLN A 100 7.79 12.84 -3.13
CA GLN A 100 8.44 14.03 -2.59
C GLN A 100 7.58 15.23 -2.96
N LYS A 101 7.30 16.10 -1.99
CA LYS A 101 6.68 17.39 -2.28
C LYS A 101 7.73 18.25 -3.01
N THR A 102 7.66 18.26 -4.32
CA THR A 102 8.39 19.23 -5.10
C THR A 102 7.64 20.55 -4.97
N THR A 103 8.29 21.61 -4.56
CA THR A 103 7.77 22.99 -4.59
C THR A 103 7.66 23.53 -6.02
N LYS A 104 8.02 22.74 -7.01
CA LYS A 104 7.81 23.07 -8.42
C LYS A 104 6.39 22.64 -8.80
N LYS A 105 5.56 23.62 -9.18
CA LYS A 105 4.29 23.48 -9.89
C LYS A 105 4.38 22.32 -10.88
N PRO A 106 3.43 21.37 -10.91
CA PRO A 106 3.45 20.34 -11.94
C PRO A 106 3.26 21.03 -13.29
N THR A 107 4.32 21.15 -14.04
CA THR A 107 4.19 21.31 -15.49
C THR A 107 3.52 20.01 -15.93
N LYS A 108 2.26 20.09 -16.24
CA LYS A 108 1.57 19.04 -16.99
C LYS A 108 2.26 18.99 -18.35
N THR A 109 3.28 18.16 -18.46
CA THR A 109 3.70 17.69 -19.76
C THR A 109 2.63 16.69 -20.17
N ASN A 110 1.55 17.20 -20.75
CA ASN A 110 0.76 16.45 -21.67
C ASN A 110 1.67 16.17 -22.86
N THR A 111 2.42 15.10 -22.79
CA THR A 111 2.91 14.43 -23.98
C THR A 111 1.74 13.60 -24.47
N GLU A 112 0.76 14.28 -25.02
CA GLU A 112 -0.10 13.72 -26.02
C GLU A 112 0.77 13.58 -27.28
N PRO A 113 0.92 12.39 -27.87
CA PRO A 113 1.55 12.27 -29.18
C PRO A 113 0.64 13.01 -30.14
N ASN A 114 1.08 14.21 -30.60
CA ASN A 114 0.45 14.90 -31.68
C ASN A 114 0.60 14.06 -32.98
N PRO A 115 -0.45 13.38 -33.45
CA PRO A 115 -0.44 12.81 -34.77
C PRO A 115 -0.82 13.94 -35.72
N ILE A 116 0.09 14.43 -36.46
CA ILE A 116 -0.04 15.22 -37.67
C ILE A 116 0.88 16.44 -37.59
N GLY A 117 2.02 16.26 -38.27
CA GLY A 117 2.94 17.34 -38.56
C GLY A 117 2.31 18.44 -39.37
N THR A 118 1.85 19.46 -38.72
CA THR A 118 1.70 20.75 -39.35
C THR A 118 3.00 21.51 -39.10
N ARG A 119 3.95 21.34 -40.01
CA ARG A 119 5.07 22.26 -40.14
C ARG A 119 4.49 23.64 -40.34
N VAL A 120 4.49 24.45 -39.31
CA VAL A 120 4.19 25.87 -39.45
C VAL A 120 5.32 26.46 -40.29
N ASN A 121 5.02 26.83 -41.51
CA ASN A 121 5.98 27.52 -42.36
C ASN A 121 6.12 28.95 -41.82
N PRO A 122 7.30 29.36 -41.34
CA PRO A 122 7.51 30.73 -40.83
C PRO A 122 7.36 31.84 -41.83
N ALA A 123 7.08 31.50 -43.08
CA ALA A 123 6.88 32.46 -44.20
C ALA A 123 5.40 32.64 -44.61
N ASP A 124 4.42 32.16 -43.80
CA ASP A 124 3.00 32.38 -44.14
C ASP A 124 2.57 33.78 -43.70
N PRO A 125 2.25 34.68 -44.66
CA PRO A 125 1.91 36.06 -44.34
C PRO A 125 0.57 36.23 -43.59
N ARG A 126 -0.16 35.15 -43.38
CA ARG A 126 -1.44 35.16 -42.65
C ARG A 126 -1.31 34.96 -41.15
N ILE A 127 -0.10 34.65 -40.66
CA ILE A 127 0.20 34.50 -39.25
C ILE A 127 1.05 35.69 -38.83
N GLY A 128 0.43 36.71 -38.29
CA GLY A 128 1.12 37.88 -37.73
C GLY A 128 1.84 37.47 -36.42
N ILE A 129 3.05 36.96 -36.55
CA ILE A 129 3.92 36.73 -35.39
C ILE A 129 4.82 37.96 -35.27
N THR A 130 4.51 38.86 -34.37
CA THR A 130 5.41 39.95 -33.99
C THR A 130 6.31 39.46 -32.86
N LEU A 131 7.59 39.28 -33.14
CA LEU A 131 8.60 38.97 -32.14
C LEU A 131 9.07 40.30 -31.52
N ASP A 132 8.65 40.59 -30.32
CA ASP A 132 9.22 41.64 -29.53
C ASP A 132 10.48 41.11 -28.79
N ILE A 133 11.63 41.59 -29.20
CA ILE A 133 12.95 41.21 -28.65
C ILE A 133 13.35 42.00 -27.38
N THR A 134 12.47 42.77 -26.79
CA THR A 134 12.71 43.49 -25.56
C THR A 134 12.18 42.79 -24.30
N GLY A 135 12.40 41.44 -24.22
CA GLY A 135 12.29 40.74 -22.95
C GLY A 135 10.88 40.28 -22.56
N ALA A 136 10.62 39.02 -22.81
CA ALA A 136 9.82 38.15 -21.97
C ALA A 136 8.28 38.07 -22.13
N SER A 137 7.68 38.42 -23.27
CA SER A 137 6.27 38.03 -23.49
C SER A 137 5.95 37.78 -24.98
N CYS A 138 5.66 36.53 -25.31
CA CYS A 138 5.10 36.16 -26.58
C CYS A 138 3.57 36.29 -26.50
N ILE A 139 2.98 37.30 -27.11
CA ILE A 139 1.52 37.44 -27.23
C ILE A 139 1.13 36.99 -28.62
N ILE A 140 0.32 35.93 -28.71
CA ILE A 140 -0.29 35.49 -29.96
C ILE A 140 -1.69 36.08 -29.95
N GLN A 141 -1.98 37.02 -30.83
CA GLN A 141 -3.33 37.45 -31.19
C GLN A 141 -3.79 36.74 -32.47
N ILE A 142 -4.97 36.18 -32.40
CA ILE A 142 -5.65 35.56 -33.51
C ILE A 142 -6.62 36.58 -34.12
#